data_6f3acce6342692995440dfaaa856b363
#
_entry.id   6f3acce6342692995440dfaaa856b363
#
_cell.length_a   1.000
_cell.length_b   1.000
_cell.length_c   1.000
_cell.angle_alpha   90.00
_cell.angle_beta   90.00
_cell.angle_gamma   90.00
#
_symmetry.space_group_name_H-M   'P 1'
#
loop_
_entity.id
_entity.type
_entity.pdbx_description
1 polymer ?
#
loop_
_entity_poly.entity_id
_entity_poly.type
_entity_poly.pdbx_seq_one_letter_code
_entity_poly.pdbx_strand_id
1 'polypeptide(L)'
;PPRLMAPPIHEAKHRVWLVTPYFVPGEAARMALTSAALGGLDVRLLVPRVSDSRLVTYAARSYFDELLEAGVRIYEYGPRMLHTKALLADDDVCIVGSANFDSRSFRLNFELSMLFRDQAVAAEMAGLIGTDLQQAQEVQFARHRPLWRSRLPEAFARLLSPLL
;
A
#
# COMPACT_ATOMS: atom_id res chain seq x y z
N PRO A 1 8.19 -0.06 -13.47
CA PRO A 1 7.46 0.31 -12.26
C PRO A 1 7.94 -0.39 -10.99
N PRO A 2 8.00 -1.77 -10.84
CA PRO A 2 8.51 -2.34 -9.60
C PRO A 2 10.00 -2.01 -9.38
N ARG A 3 10.76 -1.90 -10.47
CA ARG A 3 12.17 -1.48 -10.42
C ARG A 3 12.37 -0.04 -9.94
N LEU A 4 11.33 0.82 -10.05
CA LEU A 4 11.40 2.19 -9.57
C LEU A 4 11.01 2.30 -8.08
N MET A 5 10.06 1.49 -7.61
CA MET A 5 9.53 1.57 -6.24
C MET A 5 10.34 0.74 -5.24
N ALA A 6 10.95 -0.37 -5.67
CA ALA A 6 11.69 -1.24 -4.77
C ALA A 6 12.96 -0.58 -4.17
N PRO A 7 13.83 0.10 -4.94
CA PRO A 7 15.02 0.71 -4.38
C PRO A 7 14.71 1.70 -3.24
N PRO A 8 13.79 2.69 -3.37
CA PRO A 8 13.48 3.58 -2.27
C PRO A 8 12.98 2.90 -1.00
N ILE A 9 12.22 1.78 -1.13
CA ILE A 9 11.78 1.01 0.04
C ILE A 9 12.98 0.34 0.73
N HIS A 10 13.92 -0.21 -0.03
CA HIS A 10 15.11 -0.87 0.53
C HIS A 10 16.16 0.10 1.07
N GLU A 11 16.26 1.30 0.48
CA GLU A 11 17.21 2.34 0.88
C GLU A 11 16.72 3.18 2.07
N ALA A 12 15.41 3.14 2.36
CA ALA A 12 14.79 3.90 3.44
C ALA A 12 15.40 3.55 4.80
N LYS A 13 15.55 4.58 5.65
CA LYS A 13 16.15 4.49 6.99
C LYS A 13 15.17 4.78 8.12
N HIS A 14 14.10 5.51 7.83
CA HIS A 14 13.17 6.01 8.84
C HIS A 14 11.72 5.65 8.55
N ARG A 15 11.25 5.86 7.32
CA ARG A 15 9.83 5.65 6.98
C ARG A 15 9.60 5.28 5.52
N VAL A 16 8.54 4.51 5.30
CA VAL A 16 7.97 4.21 3.98
C VAL A 16 6.44 4.35 4.06
N TRP A 17 5.89 5.34 3.37
CA TRP A 17 4.44 5.53 3.30
C TRP A 17 3.96 5.27 1.88
N LEU A 18 3.05 4.33 1.74
CA LEU A 18 2.48 3.91 0.46
C LEU A 18 1.00 4.25 0.41
N VAL A 19 0.60 4.95 -0.65
CA VAL A 19 -0.81 5.27 -0.95
C VAL A 19 -1.17 4.64 -2.28
N THR A 20 -2.20 3.81 -2.31
CA THR A 20 -2.64 3.15 -3.54
C THR A 20 -4.11 2.77 -3.48
N PRO A 21 -4.89 2.99 -4.57
CA PRO A 21 -6.28 2.53 -4.64
C PRO A 21 -6.40 1.02 -4.74
N TYR A 22 -5.43 0.35 -5.36
CA TYR A 22 -5.40 -1.10 -5.53
C TYR A 22 -4.10 -1.64 -4.96
N PHE A 23 -4.25 -2.51 -3.96
CA PHE A 23 -3.13 -3.14 -3.28
C PHE A 23 -3.22 -4.65 -3.46
N VAL A 24 -2.55 -5.13 -4.50
CA VAL A 24 -2.41 -6.57 -4.81
C VAL A 24 -0.93 -6.86 -5.07
N PRO A 25 -0.10 -6.81 -4.01
CA PRO A 25 1.34 -6.86 -4.15
C PRO A 25 1.82 -8.23 -4.59
N GLY A 26 2.77 -8.26 -5.50
CA GLY A 26 3.58 -9.45 -5.75
C GLY A 26 4.50 -9.74 -4.56
N GLU A 27 5.09 -10.93 -4.56
CA GLU A 27 5.91 -11.42 -3.44
C GLU A 27 7.06 -10.45 -3.08
N ALA A 28 7.83 -9.99 -4.07
CA ALA A 28 8.96 -9.09 -3.84
C ALA A 28 8.53 -7.75 -3.20
N ALA A 29 7.40 -7.19 -3.65
CA ALA A 29 6.87 -5.94 -3.11
C ALA A 29 6.38 -6.11 -1.67
N ARG A 30 5.73 -7.23 -1.37
CA ARG A 30 5.28 -7.59 -0.03
C ARG A 30 6.46 -7.81 0.91
N MET A 31 7.47 -8.58 0.48
CA MET A 31 8.70 -8.78 1.24
C MET A 31 9.44 -7.47 1.53
N ALA A 32 9.47 -6.53 0.59
CA ALA A 32 10.11 -5.23 0.81
C ALA A 32 9.42 -4.45 1.94
N LEU A 33 8.08 -4.38 1.94
CA LEU A 33 7.32 -3.68 2.98
C LEU A 33 7.43 -4.37 4.35
N THR A 34 7.32 -5.70 4.39
CA THR A 34 7.45 -6.46 5.65
C THR A 34 8.86 -6.37 6.21
N SER A 35 9.90 -6.50 5.38
CA SER A 35 11.29 -6.36 5.83
C SER A 35 11.60 -4.97 6.36
N ALA A 36 11.08 -3.91 5.71
CA ALA A 36 11.23 -2.54 6.19
C ALA A 36 10.58 -2.35 7.57
N ALA A 37 9.36 -2.86 7.77
CA ALA A 37 8.65 -2.77 9.04
C ALA A 37 9.35 -3.58 10.15
N LEU A 38 9.76 -4.83 9.87
CA LEU A 38 10.53 -5.66 10.78
C LEU A 38 11.90 -5.03 11.12
N GLY A 39 12.47 -4.26 10.20
CA GLY A 39 13.67 -3.45 10.41
C GLY A 39 13.45 -2.22 11.29
N GLY A 40 12.23 -1.95 11.74
CA GLY A 40 11.89 -0.85 12.65
C GLY A 40 11.50 0.46 11.97
N LEU A 41 11.31 0.48 10.63
CA LEU A 41 10.84 1.67 9.92
C LEU A 41 9.35 1.94 10.18
N ASP A 42 8.95 3.21 10.17
CA ASP A 42 7.53 3.60 10.16
C ASP A 42 6.94 3.31 8.76
N VAL A 43 6.39 2.09 8.59
CA VAL A 43 5.76 1.67 7.33
C VAL A 43 4.25 1.85 7.43
N ARG A 44 3.69 2.69 6.55
CA ARG A 44 2.25 2.96 6.49
C ARG A 44 1.71 2.63 5.11
N LEU A 45 0.56 1.94 5.10
CA LEU A 45 -0.21 1.65 3.90
C LEU A 45 -1.56 2.34 4.00
N LEU A 46 -1.87 3.23 3.07
CA LEU A 46 -3.16 3.90 2.95
C LEU A 46 -3.90 3.40 1.71
N VAL A 47 -5.07 2.81 1.93
CA VAL A 47 -5.93 2.26 0.88
C VAL A 47 -7.36 2.77 1.04
N PRO A 48 -8.21 2.76 0.00
CA PRO A 48 -9.61 3.08 0.17
C PRO A 48 -10.33 1.98 0.97
N ARG A 49 -11.25 2.39 1.87
CA ARG A 49 -12.12 1.45 2.60
C ARG A 49 -13.08 0.74 1.67
N VAL A 50 -13.54 1.42 0.63
CA VAL A 50 -14.40 0.88 -0.42
C VAL A 50 -13.80 1.23 -1.78
N SER A 51 -13.50 0.20 -2.55
CA SER A 51 -13.08 0.30 -3.95
C SER A 51 -14.29 0.11 -4.87
N ASP A 52 -14.15 0.51 -6.12
CA ASP A 52 -15.09 0.22 -7.22
C ASP A 52 -15.21 -1.28 -7.51
N SER A 53 -14.22 -2.08 -7.10
CA SER A 53 -14.21 -3.54 -7.21
C SER A 53 -14.18 -4.21 -5.84
N ARG A 54 -15.25 -4.94 -5.51
CA ARG A 54 -15.31 -5.77 -4.29
C ARG A 54 -14.22 -6.85 -4.28
N LEU A 55 -13.92 -7.42 -5.44
CA LEU A 55 -12.88 -8.45 -5.57
C LEU A 55 -11.51 -7.89 -5.19
N VAL A 56 -11.16 -6.69 -5.69
CA VAL A 56 -9.91 -6.02 -5.34
C VAL A 56 -9.85 -5.66 -3.85
N THR A 57 -10.98 -5.23 -3.27
CA THR A 57 -11.05 -4.97 -1.81
C THR A 57 -10.76 -6.23 -1.00
N TYR A 58 -11.36 -7.38 -1.35
CA TYR A 58 -11.08 -8.65 -0.68
C TYR A 58 -9.65 -9.12 -0.92
N ALA A 59 -9.13 -8.98 -2.14
CA ALA A 59 -7.73 -9.31 -2.45
C ALA A 59 -6.77 -8.48 -1.59
N ALA A 60 -6.95 -7.16 -1.51
CA ALA A 60 -6.14 -6.28 -0.68
C ALA A 60 -6.15 -6.72 0.79
N ARG A 61 -7.34 -6.95 1.35
CA ARG A 61 -7.51 -7.36 2.76
C ARG A 61 -6.90 -8.72 3.09
N SER A 62 -6.76 -9.61 2.10
CA SER A 62 -6.12 -10.91 2.29
C SER A 62 -4.62 -10.83 2.64
N TYR A 63 -3.99 -9.68 2.39
CA TYR A 63 -2.59 -9.42 2.74
C TYR A 63 -2.42 -8.68 4.07
N PHE A 64 -3.50 -8.15 4.65
CA PHE A 64 -3.40 -7.27 5.82
C PHE A 64 -2.86 -7.98 7.07
N ASP A 65 -3.28 -9.21 7.33
CA ASP A 65 -2.82 -9.94 8.52
C ASP A 65 -1.31 -10.10 8.53
N GLU A 66 -0.72 -10.52 7.41
CA GLU A 66 0.72 -10.67 7.25
C GLU A 66 1.49 -9.35 7.43
N LEU A 67 0.96 -8.26 6.85
CA LEU A 67 1.57 -6.94 6.96
C LEU A 67 1.49 -6.39 8.39
N LEU A 68 0.33 -6.53 9.04
CA LEU A 68 0.11 -6.11 10.43
C LEU A 68 1.02 -6.90 11.39
N GLU A 69 1.18 -8.21 11.18
CA GLU A 69 2.10 -9.05 11.96
C GLU A 69 3.56 -8.59 11.82
N ALA A 70 3.95 -8.09 10.65
CA ALA A 70 5.28 -7.51 10.41
C ALA A 70 5.46 -6.10 11.00
N GLY A 71 4.38 -5.46 11.48
CA GLY A 71 4.42 -4.12 12.05
C GLY A 71 4.05 -2.99 11.07
N VAL A 72 3.57 -3.32 9.86
CA VAL A 72 3.03 -2.31 8.94
C VAL A 72 1.73 -1.75 9.50
N ARG A 73 1.61 -0.43 9.54
CA ARG A 73 0.37 0.25 9.93
C ARG A 73 -0.51 0.45 8.71
N ILE A 74 -1.72 -0.10 8.73
CA ILE A 74 -2.66 -0.05 7.60
C ILE A 74 -3.80 0.88 7.95
N TYR A 75 -4.17 1.74 6.98
CA TYR A 75 -5.23 2.72 7.12
C TYR A 75 -6.22 2.58 5.98
N GLU A 76 -7.52 2.53 6.29
CA GLU A 76 -8.60 2.54 5.32
C GLU A 76 -9.24 3.93 5.26
N TYR A 77 -9.03 4.65 4.15
CA TYR A 77 -9.62 5.95 3.88
C TYR A 77 -11.13 5.82 3.59
N GLY A 78 -11.96 6.56 4.29
CA GLY A 78 -13.39 6.33 4.33
C GLY A 78 -14.30 7.37 3.68
N PRO A 79 -13.95 8.66 3.57
CA PRO A 79 -14.88 9.70 3.10
C PRO A 79 -15.33 9.53 1.64
N ARG A 80 -14.41 9.08 0.80
CA ARG A 80 -14.61 8.85 -0.64
C ARG A 80 -13.59 7.86 -1.17
N MET A 81 -13.72 7.47 -2.45
CA MET A 81 -12.70 6.61 -3.07
C MET A 81 -11.38 7.37 -3.19
N LEU A 82 -10.35 6.81 -2.57
CA LEU A 82 -8.97 7.26 -2.73
C LEU A 82 -8.43 6.73 -4.05
N HIS A 83 -7.88 7.61 -4.90
CA HIS A 83 -7.30 7.19 -6.19
C HIS A 83 -5.84 7.63 -6.40
N THR A 84 -5.22 8.14 -5.36
CA THR A 84 -3.80 8.53 -5.33
C THR A 84 -2.89 7.31 -5.41
N LYS A 85 -1.80 7.41 -6.17
CA LYS A 85 -0.71 6.44 -6.21
C LYS A 85 0.56 7.19 -5.90
N ALA A 86 1.05 7.00 -4.68
CA ALA A 86 2.24 7.67 -4.19
C ALA A 86 3.04 6.77 -3.26
N LEU A 87 4.34 6.91 -3.30
CA LEU A 87 5.29 6.33 -2.35
C LEU A 87 6.15 7.47 -1.80
N LEU A 88 6.21 7.59 -0.49
CA LEU A 88 7.13 8.45 0.21
C LEU A 88 8.13 7.57 0.97
N ALA A 89 9.43 7.80 0.75
CA ALA A 89 10.50 7.15 1.49
C ALA A 89 11.37 8.24 2.13
N ASP A 90 11.55 8.15 3.41
CA ASP A 90 12.23 9.11 4.27
C ASP A 90 11.70 10.55 4.07
N ASP A 91 12.61 11.55 4.10
CA ASP A 91 12.26 12.95 4.02
C ASP A 91 12.65 13.58 2.67
N ASP A 92 13.11 12.77 1.71
CA ASP A 92 13.69 13.28 0.47
C ASP A 92 13.26 12.55 -0.80
N VAL A 93 12.60 11.38 -0.70
CA VAL A 93 12.19 10.60 -1.88
C VAL A 93 10.68 10.50 -1.97
N CYS A 94 10.12 10.95 -3.09
CA CYS A 94 8.71 10.83 -3.40
C CYS A 94 8.51 10.28 -4.82
N ILE A 95 7.63 9.28 -4.96
CA ILE A 95 7.18 8.76 -6.26
C ILE A 95 5.69 9.01 -6.36
N VAL A 96 5.27 9.60 -7.48
CA VAL A 96 3.87 9.83 -7.83
C VAL A 96 3.63 9.38 -9.25
N GLY A 97 2.49 8.77 -9.53
CA GLY A 97 2.18 8.35 -10.89
C GLY A 97 0.83 7.70 -11.08
N SER A 98 0.71 6.97 -12.19
CA SER A 98 -0.49 6.24 -12.54
C SER A 98 -0.47 4.78 -12.06
N ALA A 99 0.71 4.22 -11.73
CA ALA A 99 0.88 2.82 -11.37
C ALA A 99 0.29 2.50 -9.99
N ASN A 100 -0.67 1.59 -9.93
CA ASN A 100 -1.13 0.99 -8.68
C ASN A 100 -0.06 0.03 -8.12
N PHE A 101 -0.23 -0.33 -6.86
CA PHE A 101 0.64 -1.32 -6.24
C PHE A 101 0.09 -2.74 -6.46
N ASP A 102 0.03 -3.13 -7.73
CA ASP A 102 -0.49 -4.42 -8.19
C ASP A 102 0.35 -5.03 -9.33
N SER A 103 0.12 -6.32 -9.61
CA SER A 103 0.88 -7.07 -10.61
C SER A 103 0.63 -6.58 -12.04
N ARG A 104 -0.56 -6.07 -12.35
CA ARG A 104 -0.91 -5.56 -13.69
C ARG A 104 -0.18 -4.25 -13.99
N SER A 105 -0.25 -3.29 -13.06
CA SER A 105 0.49 -2.01 -13.19
C SER A 105 1.98 -2.24 -13.29
N PHE A 106 2.51 -3.29 -12.65
CA PHE A 106 3.93 -3.57 -12.66
C PHE A 106 4.44 -4.33 -13.89
N ARG A 107 3.59 -5.08 -14.58
CA ARG A 107 4.01 -6.00 -15.65
C ARG A 107 3.33 -5.79 -16.99
N LEU A 108 2.09 -5.34 -17.00
CA LEU A 108 1.23 -5.37 -18.20
C LEU A 108 0.84 -3.98 -18.69
N ASN A 109 0.60 -3.02 -17.78
CA ASN A 109 0.11 -1.72 -18.13
C ASN A 109 1.25 -0.77 -18.54
N PHE A 110 0.93 0.16 -19.45
CA PHE A 110 1.77 1.33 -19.69
C PHE A 110 1.47 2.37 -18.61
N GLU A 111 2.43 2.57 -17.72
CA GLU A 111 2.29 3.45 -16.57
C GLU A 111 3.39 4.52 -16.57
N LEU A 112 3.04 5.72 -16.13
CA LEU A 112 3.98 6.81 -15.92
C LEU A 112 4.17 7.03 -14.42
N SER A 113 5.41 7.09 -13.99
CA SER A 113 5.75 7.45 -12.60
C SER A 113 6.89 8.45 -12.61
N MET A 114 6.78 9.47 -11.77
CA MET A 114 7.81 10.48 -11.54
C MET A 114 8.44 10.23 -10.17
N LEU A 115 9.76 10.21 -10.14
CA LEU A 115 10.54 10.13 -8.92
C LEU A 115 11.15 11.49 -8.65
N PHE A 116 10.91 12.01 -7.45
CA PHE A 116 11.50 13.24 -6.94
C PHE A 116 12.48 12.88 -5.82
N ARG A 117 13.68 13.46 -5.87
CA ARG A 117 14.66 13.46 -4.76
C ARG A 117 14.80 14.91 -4.29
N ASP A 118 13.83 15.33 -3.47
CA ASP A 118 13.71 16.70 -3.01
C ASP A 118 12.96 16.77 -1.67
N GLN A 119 13.56 17.39 -0.67
CA GLN A 119 12.99 17.48 0.67
C GLN A 119 11.71 18.34 0.71
N ALA A 120 11.61 19.39 -0.11
CA ALA A 120 10.42 20.22 -0.12
C ALA A 120 9.22 19.47 -0.69
N VAL A 121 9.41 18.74 -1.80
CA VAL A 121 8.38 17.89 -2.41
C VAL A 121 7.98 16.74 -1.47
N ALA A 122 8.95 16.12 -0.81
CA ALA A 122 8.68 15.06 0.15
C ALA A 122 7.91 15.56 1.37
N ALA A 123 8.24 16.75 1.88
CA ALA A 123 7.52 17.38 3.00
C ALA A 123 6.08 17.74 2.62
N GLU A 124 5.84 18.28 1.43
CA GLU A 124 4.50 18.57 0.92
C GLU A 124 3.67 17.29 0.80
N MET A 125 4.26 16.24 0.21
CA MET A 125 3.62 14.93 0.11
C MET A 125 3.31 14.33 1.48
N ALA A 126 4.22 14.43 2.43
CA ALA A 126 4.00 13.98 3.81
C ALA A 126 2.81 14.71 4.46
N GLY A 127 2.67 16.00 4.23
CA GLY A 127 1.54 16.81 4.70
C GLY A 127 0.21 16.36 4.09
N LEU A 128 0.18 16.10 2.78
CA LEU A 128 -1.01 15.59 2.08
C LEU A 128 -1.41 14.21 2.59
N ILE A 129 -0.47 13.26 2.67
CA ILE A 129 -0.74 11.92 3.21
C ILE A 129 -1.17 12.01 4.67
N GLY A 130 -0.54 12.88 5.48
CA GLY A 130 -0.90 13.12 6.87
C GLY A 130 -2.35 13.59 7.03
N THR A 131 -2.82 14.46 6.15
CA THR A 131 -4.21 14.92 6.11
C THR A 131 -5.18 13.78 5.77
N ASP A 132 -4.84 12.94 4.80
CA ASP A 132 -5.65 11.78 4.43
C ASP A 132 -5.69 10.74 5.56
N LEU A 133 -4.57 10.52 6.26
CA LEU A 133 -4.48 9.61 7.41
C LEU A 133 -5.39 10.05 8.57
N GLN A 134 -5.58 11.36 8.81
CA GLN A 134 -6.51 11.87 9.82
C GLN A 134 -7.98 11.54 9.49
N GLN A 135 -8.31 11.32 8.22
CA GLN A 135 -9.64 10.95 7.75
C GLN A 135 -9.78 9.42 7.52
N ALA A 136 -8.74 8.66 7.80
CA ALA A 136 -8.70 7.23 7.64
C ALA A 136 -8.85 6.49 8.98
N GLN A 137 -9.34 5.27 8.91
CA GLN A 137 -9.44 4.40 10.08
C GLN A 137 -8.25 3.42 10.08
N GLU A 138 -7.50 3.38 11.17
CA GLU A 138 -6.42 2.41 11.34
C GLU A 138 -7.00 1.00 11.52
N VAL A 139 -6.50 0.06 10.71
CA VAL A 139 -6.90 -1.34 10.76
C VAL A 139 -6.20 -2.02 11.94
N GLN A 140 -6.99 -2.59 12.84
CA GLN A 140 -6.46 -3.34 13.98
C GLN A 140 -6.35 -4.82 13.65
N PHE A 141 -5.31 -5.47 14.14
CA PHE A 141 -5.16 -6.91 14.02
C PHE A 141 -6.28 -7.61 14.81
N ALA A 142 -7.22 -8.24 14.10
CA ALA A 142 -8.34 -8.94 14.69
C ALA A 142 -8.07 -10.45 14.71
N ARG A 143 -7.79 -11.02 15.90
CA ARG A 143 -7.57 -12.47 16.10
C ARG A 143 -8.75 -13.35 15.64
N HIS A 144 -9.97 -12.80 15.67
CA HIS A 144 -11.19 -13.53 15.32
C HIS A 144 -11.97 -12.78 14.26
N ARG A 145 -11.71 -13.10 12.97
CA ARG A 145 -12.53 -12.63 11.84
C ARG A 145 -13.49 -13.72 11.41
N PRO A 146 -14.77 -13.40 11.09
CA PRO A 146 -15.76 -14.39 10.66
C PRO A 146 -15.30 -15.14 9.41
N LEU A 147 -15.29 -16.49 9.46
CA LEU A 147 -14.78 -17.33 8.38
C LEU A 147 -15.50 -17.04 7.05
N TRP A 148 -16.83 -17.03 7.07
CA TRP A 148 -17.67 -16.92 5.88
C TRP A 148 -17.80 -15.50 5.31
N ARG A 149 -17.70 -14.48 6.17
CA ARG A 149 -17.90 -13.08 5.77
C ARG A 149 -16.62 -12.35 5.40
N SER A 150 -15.47 -12.84 5.85
CA SER A 150 -14.18 -12.23 5.55
C SER A 150 -13.16 -13.23 5.02
N ARG A 151 -12.78 -14.25 5.77
CA ARG A 151 -11.65 -15.12 5.42
C ARG A 151 -11.83 -15.90 4.12
N LEU A 152 -13.00 -16.47 3.85
CA LEU A 152 -13.23 -17.21 2.61
C LEU A 152 -13.26 -16.31 1.37
N PRO A 153 -14.01 -15.18 1.35
CA PRO A 153 -13.93 -14.24 0.23
C PRO A 153 -12.52 -13.70 -0.01
N GLU A 154 -11.77 -13.40 1.04
CA GLU A 154 -10.39 -12.93 0.94
C GLU A 154 -9.46 -14.01 0.39
N ALA A 155 -9.56 -15.26 0.86
CA ALA A 155 -8.78 -16.39 0.37
C ALA A 155 -9.08 -16.68 -1.11
N PHE A 156 -10.34 -16.65 -1.50
CA PHE A 156 -10.74 -16.82 -2.90
C PHE A 156 -10.19 -15.68 -3.78
N ALA A 157 -10.33 -14.44 -3.34
CA ALA A 157 -9.78 -13.28 -4.05
C ALA A 157 -8.25 -13.34 -4.16
N ARG A 158 -7.57 -13.88 -3.14
CA ARG A 158 -6.12 -14.10 -3.17
C ARG A 158 -5.69 -15.10 -4.25
N LEU A 159 -6.46 -16.14 -4.50
CA LEU A 159 -6.18 -17.09 -5.60
C LEU A 159 -6.26 -16.42 -6.98
N LEU A 160 -7.10 -15.38 -7.12
CA LEU A 160 -7.25 -14.61 -8.35
C LEU A 160 -6.26 -13.42 -8.43
N SER A 161 -5.49 -13.15 -7.39
CA SER A 161 -4.52 -12.03 -7.33
C SER A 161 -3.57 -11.94 -8.54
N PRO A 162 -3.07 -13.05 -9.12
CA PRO A 162 -2.20 -12.97 -10.30
C PRO A 162 -2.89 -12.42 -11.55
N LEU A 163 -4.23 -12.38 -11.55
CA LEU A 163 -5.05 -11.88 -12.66
C LEU A 163 -5.53 -10.43 -12.43
N LEU A 164 -5.36 -9.92 -11.22
CA LEU A 164 -5.69 -8.57 -10.77
C LEU A 164 -4.43 -7.71 -10.74
#